data_bb9d89c92f6c29d03908bc8ea0ea7160
#
_entry.id   bb9d89c92f6c29d03908bc8ea0ea7160
#
_cell.length_a   1.000
_cell.length_b   1.000
_cell.length_c   1.000
_cell.angle_alpha   90.00
_cell.angle_beta   90.00
_cell.angle_gamma   90.00
#
_symmetry.space_group_name_H-M   'P 1'
#
loop_
_entity.id
_entity.type
_entity.pdbx_description
1 polymer ?
#
loop_
_entity_poly.entity_id
_entity_poly.type
_entity_poly.pdbx_seq_one_letter_code
_entity_poly.pdbx_strand_id
1 'polypeptide(L)'
;MSARVDAFGFANPAYLWLLVVPALLLVAWGAVLLRRRADARRFAGSQLLAGRERHSASGDLPFWLCVVLAAGLCSVALARPYVRVEAPGTAGADFVILQDGSASMHVTDVRPDRWRRSMRFLRTFADTLTWKQDRVGLALFAYFAAPQLRLSRDPEALLFFLDRLAEQPPFRLEDDPTWNTNIEEGVQWGLRLIETNEKLFGRTNAPKAFVVVSDGQAWSGMVANAVAAARAAGVAIYVVGVGTDAGGYIPEAGATRRLSRLYAVLDRESLRAIARGGGGEYFELDRIPDRDIASRIISSVRRRAPAAPLEERREELYWRFLAAAALVLWPGTLVLAAVLYNPRR
;
A
#
# COMPACT_ATOMS: atom_id res chain seq x y z
N MET A 1 -15.48 -14.48 5.25
CA MET A 1 -14.93 -14.17 6.57
C MET A 1 -15.65 -12.94 7.08
N SER A 2 -16.54 -13.08 8.07
CA SER A 2 -17.31 -11.97 8.62
C SER A 2 -16.42 -11.20 9.59
N ALA A 3 -16.16 -9.91 9.27
CA ALA A 3 -15.52 -9.00 10.20
C ALA A 3 -16.38 -8.88 11.46
N ARG A 4 -15.83 -9.17 12.63
CA ARG A 4 -16.51 -8.89 13.90
C ARG A 4 -16.55 -7.37 14.09
N VAL A 5 -17.75 -6.82 14.23
CA VAL A 5 -17.99 -5.42 14.55
C VAL A 5 -18.10 -5.35 16.09
N ASP A 6 -17.06 -4.86 16.78
CA ASP A 6 -17.01 -4.97 18.24
C ASP A 6 -17.40 -3.70 19.00
N ALA A 7 -17.38 -2.52 18.40
CA ALA A 7 -17.84 -1.32 19.07
C ALA A 7 -18.21 -0.20 18.09
N PHE A 8 -19.36 0.43 18.35
CA PHE A 8 -19.77 1.69 17.74
C PHE A 8 -19.36 2.85 18.66
N GLY A 9 -18.77 3.89 18.11
CA GLY A 9 -18.31 5.05 18.88
C GLY A 9 -18.40 6.33 18.09
N PHE A 10 -18.18 7.45 18.78
CA PHE A 10 -18.08 8.78 18.19
C PHE A 10 -16.69 9.35 18.42
N ALA A 11 -16.05 9.85 17.37
CA ALA A 11 -14.73 10.48 17.50
C ALA A 11 -14.81 11.82 18.24
N ASN A 12 -15.88 12.56 18.01
CA ASN A 12 -16.11 13.87 18.62
C ASN A 12 -17.52 13.94 19.25
N PRO A 13 -17.76 13.31 20.41
CA PRO A 13 -19.09 13.24 21.03
C PRO A 13 -19.65 14.62 21.44
N ALA A 14 -18.79 15.64 21.60
CA ALA A 14 -19.21 17.00 21.90
C ALA A 14 -20.18 17.56 20.84
N TYR A 15 -20.04 17.18 19.57
CA TYR A 15 -20.97 17.66 18.53
C TYR A 15 -22.39 17.08 18.63
N LEU A 16 -22.64 16.06 19.46
CA LEU A 16 -23.98 15.56 19.72
C LEU A 16 -24.86 16.62 20.44
N TRP A 17 -24.24 17.61 21.12
CA TRP A 17 -24.98 18.76 21.67
C TRP A 17 -25.71 19.57 20.60
N LEU A 18 -25.27 19.54 19.34
CA LEU A 18 -25.96 20.18 18.23
C LEU A 18 -27.35 19.57 17.94
N LEU A 19 -27.64 18.37 18.47
CA LEU A 19 -29.00 17.79 18.40
C LEU A 19 -30.04 18.61 19.15
N VAL A 20 -29.61 19.52 20.02
CA VAL A 20 -30.50 20.50 20.65
C VAL A 20 -31.13 21.43 19.60
N VAL A 21 -30.43 21.76 18.51
CA VAL A 21 -30.95 22.64 17.45
C VAL A 21 -32.17 22.03 16.75
N PRO A 22 -32.13 20.81 16.18
CA PRO A 22 -33.32 20.18 15.61
C PRO A 22 -34.43 19.96 16.64
N ALA A 23 -34.06 19.68 17.89
CA ALA A 23 -35.07 19.57 18.98
C ALA A 23 -35.79 20.91 19.26
N LEU A 24 -35.05 22.02 19.33
CA LEU A 24 -35.64 23.36 19.47
C LEU A 24 -36.50 23.75 18.27
N LEU A 25 -36.07 23.39 17.04
CA LEU A 25 -36.85 23.61 15.82
C LEU A 25 -38.17 22.85 15.88
N LEU A 26 -38.18 21.61 16.35
CA LEU A 26 -39.41 20.80 16.54
C LEU A 26 -40.33 21.47 17.58
N VAL A 27 -39.81 21.90 18.70
CA VAL A 27 -40.60 22.58 19.75
C VAL A 27 -41.19 23.87 19.22
N ALA A 28 -40.40 24.70 18.57
CA ALA A 28 -40.83 25.98 18.00
C ALA A 28 -41.94 25.74 16.95
N TRP A 29 -41.74 24.79 16.08
CA TRP A 29 -42.71 24.41 15.06
C TRP A 29 -44.00 23.87 15.68
N GLY A 30 -43.90 22.96 16.67
CA GLY A 30 -45.05 22.48 17.45
C GLY A 30 -45.87 23.58 18.09
N ALA A 31 -45.16 24.59 18.70
CA ALA A 31 -45.81 25.75 19.27
C ALA A 31 -46.55 26.61 18.23
N VAL A 32 -45.97 26.80 17.04
CA VAL A 32 -46.65 27.46 15.90
C VAL A 32 -47.89 26.72 15.48
N LEU A 33 -47.81 25.39 15.36
CA LEU A 33 -48.99 24.53 14.99
C LEU A 33 -50.11 24.64 16.04
N LEU A 34 -49.75 24.60 17.32
CA LEU A 34 -50.74 24.71 18.39
C LEU A 34 -51.42 26.09 18.40
N ARG A 35 -50.66 27.16 18.17
CA ARG A 35 -51.23 28.52 18.03
C ARG A 35 -52.15 28.63 16.84
N ARG A 36 -51.76 28.13 15.66
CA ARG A 36 -52.61 28.09 14.45
C ARG A 36 -53.87 27.29 14.67
N ARG A 37 -53.82 26.15 15.39
CA ARG A 37 -55.00 25.34 15.74
C ARG A 37 -55.91 26.09 16.74
N ALA A 38 -55.36 26.80 17.71
CA ALA A 38 -56.11 27.60 18.66
C ALA A 38 -56.82 28.78 17.99
N ASP A 39 -56.15 29.47 17.09
CA ASP A 39 -56.71 30.56 16.31
C ASP A 39 -57.81 30.07 15.34
N ALA A 40 -57.59 28.94 14.63
CA ALA A 40 -58.58 28.33 13.79
C ALA A 40 -59.86 27.93 14.56
N ARG A 41 -59.72 27.50 15.83
CA ARG A 41 -60.88 27.21 16.71
C ARG A 41 -61.60 28.46 17.13
N ARG A 42 -60.89 29.59 17.39
CA ARG A 42 -61.49 30.88 17.74
C ARG A 42 -62.28 31.50 16.59
N PHE A 43 -61.84 31.33 15.36
CA PHE A 43 -62.49 31.85 14.16
C PHE A 43 -63.47 30.87 13.48
N ALA A 44 -63.64 29.65 14.00
CA ALA A 44 -64.58 28.65 13.46
C ALA A 44 -66.04 29.06 13.50
N GLY A 45 -66.39 30.17 14.15
CA GLY A 45 -67.74 30.72 14.19
C GLY A 45 -68.12 31.61 12.99
N SER A 46 -67.15 31.99 12.13
CA SER A 46 -67.40 32.78 10.91
C SER A 46 -67.29 31.88 9.68
N GLN A 47 -68.47 31.56 9.09
CA GLN A 47 -68.62 30.59 7.98
C GLN A 47 -67.86 30.94 6.67
N LEU A 48 -67.12 32.02 6.58
CA LEU A 48 -66.54 32.56 5.35
C LEU A 48 -65.06 32.15 5.10
N LEU A 49 -64.34 31.49 6.03
CA LEU A 49 -62.92 31.22 5.90
C LEU A 49 -62.56 29.72 5.91
N ALA A 50 -63.51 28.80 6.01
CA ALA A 50 -63.24 27.40 6.24
C ALA A 50 -62.63 26.61 5.07
N GLY A 51 -62.63 27.11 3.85
CA GLY A 51 -62.17 26.38 2.67
C GLY A 51 -60.70 26.59 2.30
N ARG A 52 -60.14 27.79 2.58
CA ARG A 52 -58.84 28.18 2.02
C ARG A 52 -57.66 27.90 2.99
N GLU A 53 -57.91 27.88 4.31
CA GLU A 53 -56.85 27.64 5.29
C GLU A 53 -56.52 26.15 5.59
N ARG A 54 -57.41 25.22 5.25
CA ARG A 54 -57.18 23.79 5.46
C ARG A 54 -56.02 23.25 4.64
N HIS A 55 -55.70 23.83 3.47
CA HIS A 55 -54.63 23.38 2.61
C HIS A 55 -53.24 23.95 3.02
N SER A 56 -53.22 25.10 3.70
CA SER A 56 -51.95 25.75 4.09
C SER A 56 -51.27 25.11 5.33
N ALA A 57 -52.06 24.63 6.30
CA ALA A 57 -51.50 24.08 7.54
C ALA A 57 -50.86 22.69 7.37
N SER A 58 -51.30 21.90 6.37
CA SER A 58 -50.75 20.56 6.10
C SER A 58 -49.65 20.56 5.05
N GLY A 59 -49.53 21.64 4.21
CA GLY A 59 -48.58 21.69 3.09
C GLY A 59 -47.11 21.81 3.53
N ASP A 60 -46.85 22.48 4.65
CA ASP A 60 -45.51 22.74 5.12
C ASP A 60 -44.96 21.63 6.05
N LEU A 61 -45.82 20.74 6.54
CA LEU A 61 -45.44 19.67 7.47
C LEU A 61 -44.31 18.78 6.95
N PRO A 62 -44.37 18.20 5.75
CA PRO A 62 -43.37 17.29 5.25
C PRO A 62 -42.00 18.03 5.04
N PHE A 63 -42.05 19.26 4.58
CA PHE A 63 -40.85 20.08 4.41
C PHE A 63 -40.13 20.28 5.73
N TRP A 64 -40.79 20.77 6.79
CA TRP A 64 -40.20 21.00 8.10
C TRP A 64 -39.67 19.70 8.74
N LEU A 65 -40.38 18.59 8.57
CA LEU A 65 -39.92 17.27 8.99
C LEU A 65 -38.62 16.87 8.30
N CYS A 66 -38.51 17.08 6.99
CA CYS A 66 -37.28 16.82 6.24
C CYS A 66 -36.11 17.69 6.73
N VAL A 67 -36.37 18.99 6.97
CA VAL A 67 -35.33 19.92 7.46
C VAL A 67 -34.81 19.52 8.85
N VAL A 68 -35.71 19.21 9.78
CA VAL A 68 -35.33 18.79 11.15
C VAL A 68 -34.58 17.46 11.11
N LEU A 69 -35.04 16.49 10.32
CA LEU A 69 -34.38 15.19 10.18
C LEU A 69 -32.99 15.35 9.57
N ALA A 70 -32.87 16.15 8.51
CA ALA A 70 -31.59 16.43 7.89
C ALA A 70 -30.62 17.15 8.85
N ALA A 71 -31.10 18.13 9.60
CA ALA A 71 -30.31 18.81 10.62
C ALA A 71 -29.82 17.83 11.71
N GLY A 72 -30.66 16.90 12.13
CA GLY A 72 -30.29 15.82 13.05
C GLY A 72 -29.21 14.90 12.49
N LEU A 73 -29.39 14.46 11.24
CA LEU A 73 -28.40 13.62 10.55
C LEU A 73 -27.07 14.33 10.36
N CYS A 74 -27.07 15.62 10.02
CA CYS A 74 -25.86 16.44 9.94
C CYS A 74 -25.15 16.57 11.29
N SER A 75 -25.93 16.77 12.39
CA SER A 75 -25.37 16.83 13.74
C SER A 75 -24.69 15.51 14.15
N VAL A 76 -25.28 14.37 13.78
CA VAL A 76 -24.67 13.05 13.99
C VAL A 76 -23.44 12.87 13.11
N ALA A 77 -23.47 13.33 11.85
CA ALA A 77 -22.32 13.25 10.95
C ALA A 77 -21.12 14.05 11.49
N LEU A 78 -21.35 15.23 12.07
CA LEU A 78 -20.31 16.06 12.71
C LEU A 78 -19.67 15.38 13.93
N ALA A 79 -20.44 14.54 14.65
CA ALA A 79 -19.91 13.75 15.76
C ALA A 79 -18.95 12.63 15.29
N ARG A 80 -18.78 12.44 13.96
CA ARG A 80 -17.93 11.42 13.34
C ARG A 80 -18.15 10.01 13.92
N PRO A 81 -19.31 9.39 13.66
CA PRO A 81 -19.54 8.03 14.08
C PRO A 81 -18.56 7.10 13.37
N TYR A 82 -17.97 6.17 14.12
CA TYR A 82 -17.06 5.16 13.59
C TYR A 82 -17.40 3.78 14.13
N VAL A 83 -17.05 2.78 13.36
CA VAL A 83 -17.10 1.38 13.77
C VAL A 83 -15.68 0.86 13.89
N ARG A 84 -15.38 0.16 14.97
CA ARG A 84 -14.13 -0.59 15.10
C ARG A 84 -14.29 -1.91 14.38
N VAL A 85 -13.50 -2.10 13.35
CA VAL A 85 -13.43 -3.35 12.60
C VAL A 85 -12.09 -3.99 12.93
N GLU A 86 -12.12 -5.16 13.52
CA GLU A 86 -10.92 -5.99 13.62
C GLU A 86 -10.57 -6.48 12.23
N ALA A 87 -9.58 -5.85 11.62
CA ALA A 87 -8.99 -6.33 10.38
C ALA A 87 -7.69 -7.06 10.71
N PRO A 88 -7.43 -8.23 10.08
CA PRO A 88 -6.09 -8.80 10.19
C PRO A 88 -5.10 -7.74 9.72
N GLY A 89 -4.24 -7.29 10.64
CA GLY A 89 -3.17 -6.37 10.31
C GLY A 89 -2.35 -6.98 9.18
N THR A 90 -2.13 -6.26 8.11
CA THR A 90 -1.18 -6.69 7.08
C THR A 90 0.21 -6.48 7.66
N ALA A 91 0.82 -7.56 8.14
CA ALA A 91 2.21 -7.50 8.59
C ALA A 91 3.07 -7.04 7.42
N GLY A 92 3.80 -5.95 7.62
CA GLY A 92 4.83 -5.53 6.68
C GLY A 92 5.94 -6.56 6.60
N ALA A 93 6.71 -6.56 5.53
CA ALA A 93 7.84 -7.42 5.31
C ALA A 93 9.13 -6.61 5.14
N ASP A 94 10.26 -7.23 5.51
CA ASP A 94 11.58 -6.65 5.32
C ASP A 94 12.25 -7.34 4.13
N PHE A 95 12.53 -6.59 3.08
CA PHE A 95 13.22 -7.05 1.90
C PHE A 95 14.63 -6.50 1.87
N VAL A 96 15.62 -7.34 1.65
CA VAL A 96 16.97 -6.88 1.31
C VAL A 96 17.28 -7.32 -0.12
N ILE A 97 17.41 -6.37 -1.00
CA ILE A 97 17.80 -6.58 -2.39
C ILE A 97 19.31 -6.78 -2.41
N LEU A 98 19.75 -7.90 -2.97
CA LEU A 98 21.14 -8.24 -3.21
C LEU A 98 21.34 -8.26 -4.73
N GLN A 99 21.87 -7.17 -5.26
CA GLN A 99 22.07 -6.98 -6.69
C GLN A 99 23.49 -7.35 -7.08
N ASP A 100 23.61 -8.25 -8.01
CA ASP A 100 24.88 -8.60 -8.62
C ASP A 100 25.42 -7.45 -9.45
N GLY A 101 26.65 -7.02 -9.19
CA GLY A 101 27.37 -5.97 -9.91
C GLY A 101 28.61 -6.50 -10.63
N SER A 102 28.75 -7.81 -10.81
CA SER A 102 29.88 -8.42 -11.50
C SER A 102 29.93 -8.05 -12.98
N ALA A 103 31.09 -8.30 -13.59
CA ALA A 103 31.32 -7.96 -14.99
C ALA A 103 30.35 -8.67 -15.97
N SER A 104 29.88 -9.87 -15.63
CA SER A 104 28.92 -10.61 -16.44
C SER A 104 27.56 -9.92 -16.57
N MET A 105 27.21 -9.01 -15.64
CA MET A 105 26.00 -8.21 -15.71
C MET A 105 26.04 -7.14 -16.83
N HIS A 106 27.16 -6.91 -17.46
CA HIS A 106 27.28 -6.03 -18.63
C HIS A 106 27.04 -6.73 -19.97
N VAL A 107 26.80 -8.04 -19.96
CA VAL A 107 26.49 -8.80 -21.18
C VAL A 107 25.15 -8.33 -21.77
N THR A 108 25.11 -8.24 -23.10
CA THR A 108 23.99 -7.67 -23.88
C THR A 108 23.10 -8.73 -24.50
N ASP A 109 23.05 -9.94 -23.91
CA ASP A 109 22.16 -11.02 -24.34
C ASP A 109 20.68 -10.75 -24.00
N VAL A 110 20.43 -9.81 -23.10
CA VAL A 110 19.14 -9.17 -22.83
C VAL A 110 19.24 -7.66 -23.07
N ARG A 111 18.13 -7.02 -23.51
CA ARG A 111 18.18 -5.59 -23.86
C ARG A 111 17.89 -4.69 -22.66
N PRO A 112 18.69 -3.62 -22.46
CA PRO A 112 19.87 -3.22 -23.20
C PRO A 112 21.11 -4.03 -22.81
N ASP A 113 21.22 -4.44 -21.57
CA ASP A 113 22.19 -5.32 -20.92
C ASP A 113 21.55 -5.91 -19.66
N ARG A 114 22.20 -6.92 -19.04
CA ARG A 114 21.67 -7.58 -17.82
C ARG A 114 21.56 -6.59 -16.66
N TRP A 115 22.54 -5.67 -16.51
CA TRP A 115 22.53 -4.67 -15.44
C TRP A 115 21.31 -3.75 -15.53
N ARG A 116 21.13 -3.05 -16.64
CA ARG A 116 20.01 -2.13 -16.84
C ARG A 116 18.66 -2.87 -16.84
N ARG A 117 18.65 -4.11 -17.30
CA ARG A 117 17.44 -4.96 -17.25
C ARG A 117 17.06 -5.27 -15.81
N SER A 118 18.03 -5.59 -14.94
CA SER A 118 17.77 -5.81 -13.50
C SER A 118 17.33 -4.53 -12.80
N MET A 119 17.92 -3.37 -13.11
CA MET A 119 17.46 -2.09 -12.54
C MET A 119 15.99 -1.78 -12.87
N ARG A 120 15.55 -2.08 -14.10
CA ARG A 120 14.11 -1.94 -14.47
C ARG A 120 13.21 -2.86 -13.65
N PHE A 121 13.63 -4.10 -13.45
CA PHE A 121 12.91 -5.02 -12.59
C PHE A 121 12.82 -4.51 -11.15
N LEU A 122 13.95 -4.06 -10.58
CA LEU A 122 13.97 -3.53 -9.21
C LEU A 122 13.08 -2.30 -9.04
N ARG A 123 12.98 -1.46 -10.07
CA ARG A 123 12.03 -0.34 -10.07
C ARG A 123 10.59 -0.83 -10.03
N THR A 124 10.22 -1.83 -10.86
CA THR A 124 8.90 -2.46 -10.81
C THR A 124 8.62 -3.13 -9.47
N PHE A 125 9.65 -3.74 -8.86
CA PHE A 125 9.55 -4.31 -7.52
C PHE A 125 9.23 -3.23 -6.48
N ALA A 126 9.95 -2.09 -6.52
CA ALA A 126 9.71 -0.93 -5.66
C ALA A 126 8.28 -0.38 -5.79
N ASP A 127 7.77 -0.29 -7.02
CA ASP A 127 6.40 0.18 -7.32
C ASP A 127 5.31 -0.78 -6.82
N THR A 128 5.66 -2.06 -6.61
CA THR A 128 4.71 -3.09 -6.15
C THR A 128 4.61 -3.18 -4.62
N LEU A 129 5.56 -2.58 -3.90
CA LEU A 129 5.62 -2.60 -2.44
C LEU A 129 4.55 -1.73 -1.79
N THR A 130 4.19 -2.09 -0.56
CA THR A 130 3.34 -1.27 0.31
C THR A 130 4.21 -0.51 1.31
N TRP A 131 4.74 0.64 0.90
CA TRP A 131 5.72 1.43 1.64
C TRP A 131 5.33 1.85 3.06
N LYS A 132 4.02 1.88 3.37
CA LYS A 132 3.55 2.12 4.74
C LYS A 132 3.92 0.99 5.70
N GLN A 133 4.13 -0.21 5.19
CA GLN A 133 4.32 -1.42 5.98
C GLN A 133 5.66 -2.10 5.69
N ASP A 134 6.07 -2.17 4.42
CA ASP A 134 7.28 -2.84 3.98
C ASP A 134 8.51 -1.94 4.16
N ARG A 135 9.66 -2.58 4.42
CA ARG A 135 10.97 -1.92 4.43
C ARG A 135 11.87 -2.59 3.41
N VAL A 136 12.70 -1.79 2.76
CA VAL A 136 13.65 -2.29 1.77
C VAL A 136 15.06 -1.79 2.08
N GLY A 137 16.02 -2.69 1.97
CA GLY A 137 17.44 -2.40 1.94
C GLY A 137 18.01 -2.81 0.59
N LEU A 138 19.15 -2.21 0.20
CA LEU A 138 19.85 -2.52 -1.04
C LEU A 138 21.34 -2.71 -0.74
N ALA A 139 21.90 -3.82 -1.20
CA ALA A 139 23.30 -4.07 -1.24
C ALA A 139 23.72 -4.57 -2.64
N LEU A 140 24.86 -4.14 -3.09
CA LEU A 140 25.50 -4.61 -4.30
C LEU A 140 26.58 -5.61 -3.92
N PHE A 141 26.76 -6.62 -4.74
CA PHE A 141 27.88 -7.54 -4.56
C PHE A 141 28.55 -7.88 -5.90
N ALA A 142 29.84 -8.06 -5.83
CA ALA A 142 30.68 -8.67 -6.84
C ALA A 142 31.70 -9.53 -6.08
N TYR A 143 32.98 -9.27 -6.15
CA TYR A 143 33.96 -9.89 -5.25
C TYR A 143 33.78 -9.43 -3.80
N PHE A 144 33.48 -8.14 -3.61
CA PHE A 144 33.07 -7.54 -2.36
C PHE A 144 31.59 -7.17 -2.39
N ALA A 145 30.98 -7.01 -1.22
CA ALA A 145 29.65 -6.45 -1.13
C ALA A 145 29.68 -5.03 -0.55
N ALA A 146 28.83 -4.16 -1.09
CA ALA A 146 28.72 -2.77 -0.70
C ALA A 146 27.25 -2.42 -0.41
N PRO A 147 26.87 -2.16 0.86
CA PRO A 147 25.54 -1.70 1.18
C PRO A 147 25.31 -0.30 0.62
N GLN A 148 24.19 -0.10 -0.06
CA GLN A 148 23.79 1.18 -0.65
C GLN A 148 22.69 1.83 0.18
N LEU A 149 21.70 1.05 0.60
CA LEU A 149 20.56 1.53 1.36
C LEU A 149 20.29 0.60 2.54
N ARG A 150 20.19 1.17 3.74
CA ARG A 150 19.72 0.44 4.91
C ARG A 150 18.21 0.20 4.80
N LEU A 151 17.66 -0.72 5.61
CA LEU A 151 16.21 -0.97 5.66
C LEU A 151 15.45 0.34 5.90
N SER A 152 14.73 0.81 4.89
CA SER A 152 13.96 2.05 4.88
C SER A 152 12.54 1.81 4.39
N ARG A 153 11.62 2.69 4.77
CA ARG A 153 10.26 2.79 4.22
C ARG A 153 10.12 3.92 3.21
N ASP A 154 11.22 4.54 2.86
CA ASP A 154 11.25 5.67 1.94
C ASP A 154 11.42 5.19 0.49
N PRO A 155 10.39 5.30 -0.36
CA PRO A 155 10.49 4.93 -1.76
C PRO A 155 11.48 5.79 -2.52
N GLU A 156 11.57 7.09 -2.20
CA GLU A 156 12.41 8.03 -2.92
C GLU A 156 13.89 7.69 -2.71
N ALA A 157 14.27 7.26 -1.50
CA ALA A 157 15.62 6.81 -1.23
C ALA A 157 16.02 5.61 -2.09
N LEU A 158 15.15 4.59 -2.22
CA LEU A 158 15.44 3.44 -3.07
C LEU A 158 15.50 3.84 -4.55
N LEU A 159 14.52 4.58 -5.03
CA LEU A 159 14.44 5.01 -6.44
C LEU A 159 15.63 5.87 -6.82
N PHE A 160 16.09 6.77 -5.94
CA PHE A 160 17.30 7.57 -6.15
C PHE A 160 18.54 6.68 -6.39
N PHE A 161 18.75 5.65 -5.56
CA PHE A 161 19.86 4.73 -5.76
C PHE A 161 19.72 3.92 -7.05
N LEU A 162 18.52 3.42 -7.36
CA LEU A 162 18.27 2.65 -8.59
C LEU A 162 18.53 3.48 -9.86
N ASP A 163 18.10 4.75 -9.88
CA ASP A 163 18.32 5.65 -11.02
C ASP A 163 19.81 5.94 -11.20
N ARG A 164 20.51 6.28 -10.10
CA ARG A 164 21.94 6.51 -10.16
C ARG A 164 22.74 5.27 -10.61
N LEU A 165 22.37 4.09 -10.10
CA LEU A 165 23.02 2.83 -10.47
C LEU A 165 22.70 2.40 -11.91
N ALA A 166 21.54 2.77 -12.44
CA ALA A 166 21.20 2.52 -13.84
C ALA A 166 22.08 3.34 -14.80
N GLU A 167 22.43 4.58 -14.41
CA GLU A 167 23.29 5.46 -15.20
C GLU A 167 24.78 5.13 -15.03
N GLN A 168 25.20 4.89 -13.80
CA GLN A 168 26.59 4.68 -13.43
C GLN A 168 26.73 3.41 -12.58
N PRO A 169 27.03 2.26 -13.18
CA PRO A 169 27.33 1.05 -12.42
C PRO A 169 28.48 1.30 -11.44
N PRO A 170 28.38 0.84 -10.19
CA PRO A 170 29.35 1.18 -9.14
C PRO A 170 30.71 0.50 -9.34
N PHE A 171 30.70 -0.66 -9.98
CA PHE A 171 31.91 -1.39 -10.32
C PHE A 171 32.25 -1.15 -11.78
N ARG A 172 33.44 -0.66 -12.02
CA ARG A 172 33.94 -0.47 -13.39
C ARG A 172 34.49 -1.78 -13.90
N LEU A 173 34.31 -2.07 -15.18
CA LEU A 173 34.85 -3.26 -15.82
C LEU A 173 36.40 -3.33 -15.77
N GLU A 174 37.04 -2.20 -15.47
CA GLU A 174 38.51 -2.07 -15.36
C GLU A 174 39.03 -2.53 -14.00
N ASP A 175 38.15 -2.63 -12.98
CA ASP A 175 38.55 -3.00 -11.63
C ASP A 175 38.57 -4.53 -11.48
N ASP A 176 39.73 -5.11 -11.12
CA ASP A 176 39.88 -6.57 -10.91
C ASP A 176 38.84 -7.22 -10.00
N PRO A 177 38.40 -6.59 -8.89
CA PRO A 177 37.37 -7.16 -8.00
C PRO A 177 36.01 -7.37 -8.63
N THR A 178 35.68 -6.74 -9.77
CA THR A 178 34.40 -6.88 -10.43
C THR A 178 34.25 -8.17 -11.22
N TRP A 179 35.33 -8.93 -11.40
CA TRP A 179 35.36 -10.10 -12.23
C TRP A 179 34.68 -11.31 -11.59
N ASN A 180 34.79 -11.41 -10.27
CA ASN A 180 34.29 -12.54 -9.52
C ASN A 180 32.94 -12.23 -8.88
N THR A 181 31.98 -13.09 -9.11
CA THR A 181 30.70 -13.06 -8.42
C THR A 181 30.83 -13.85 -7.13
N ASN A 182 30.64 -13.19 -5.98
CA ASN A 182 30.62 -13.80 -4.66
C ASN A 182 29.26 -13.61 -4.00
N ILE A 183 28.34 -14.53 -4.27
CA ILE A 183 26.98 -14.51 -3.69
C ILE A 183 27.03 -14.69 -2.18
N GLU A 184 28.01 -15.44 -1.64
CA GLU A 184 28.20 -15.61 -0.21
C GLU A 184 28.37 -14.26 0.49
N GLU A 185 29.26 -13.42 -0.02
CA GLU A 185 29.51 -12.08 0.55
C GLU A 185 28.24 -11.22 0.49
N GLY A 186 27.51 -11.28 -0.61
CA GLY A 186 26.21 -10.58 -0.73
C GLY A 186 25.22 -11.00 0.37
N VAL A 187 25.07 -12.29 0.59
CA VAL A 187 24.16 -12.84 1.62
C VAL A 187 24.64 -12.47 3.03
N GLN A 188 25.95 -12.56 3.29
CA GLN A 188 26.51 -12.19 4.60
C GLN A 188 26.28 -10.70 4.90
N TRP A 189 26.48 -9.82 3.92
CA TRP A 189 26.16 -8.40 4.08
C TRP A 189 24.68 -8.14 4.28
N GLY A 190 23.82 -8.87 3.58
CA GLY A 190 22.38 -8.83 3.82
C GLY A 190 22.02 -9.17 5.27
N LEU A 191 22.62 -10.21 5.83
CA LEU A 191 22.44 -10.59 7.22
C LEU A 191 22.95 -9.51 8.19
N ARG A 192 24.14 -8.95 7.97
CA ARG A 192 24.69 -7.84 8.75
C ARG A 192 23.80 -6.60 8.71
N LEU A 193 23.20 -6.32 7.55
CA LEU A 193 22.29 -5.20 7.37
C LEU A 193 21.01 -5.37 8.23
N ILE A 194 20.45 -6.56 8.25
CA ILE A 194 19.29 -6.90 9.12
C ILE A 194 19.69 -6.79 10.58
N GLU A 195 20.79 -7.43 10.97
CA GLU A 195 21.29 -7.42 12.36
C GLU A 195 21.57 -5.99 12.86
N THR A 196 22.20 -5.17 12.04
CA THR A 196 22.49 -3.76 12.39
C THR A 196 21.20 -2.99 12.57
N ASN A 197 20.21 -3.21 11.69
CA ASN A 197 18.91 -2.56 11.82
C ASN A 197 18.19 -3.00 13.11
N GLU A 198 18.25 -4.29 13.45
CA GLU A 198 17.66 -4.82 14.68
C GLU A 198 18.35 -4.28 15.95
N LYS A 199 19.66 -4.07 15.90
CA LYS A 199 20.41 -3.43 17.01
C LYS A 199 20.02 -1.97 17.22
N LEU A 200 19.76 -1.24 16.14
CA LEU A 200 19.46 0.19 16.20
C LEU A 200 17.98 0.49 16.52
N PHE A 201 17.06 -0.31 16.00
CA PHE A 201 15.62 -0.03 16.05
C PHE A 201 14.79 -1.10 16.74
N GLY A 202 15.46 -2.14 17.29
CA GLY A 202 14.79 -3.27 17.90
C GLY A 202 14.39 -4.37 16.91
N ARG A 203 14.20 -5.57 17.45
CA ARG A 203 13.74 -6.73 16.67
C ARG A 203 12.28 -6.56 16.27
N THR A 204 11.97 -6.89 15.02
CA THR A 204 10.61 -6.93 14.52
C THR A 204 10.22 -8.37 14.17
N ASN A 205 8.94 -8.69 14.35
CA ASN A 205 8.38 -9.98 13.93
C ASN A 205 8.01 -9.99 12.42
N ALA A 206 8.40 -8.95 11.68
CA ALA A 206 8.19 -8.90 10.25
C ALA A 206 8.95 -10.03 9.55
N PRO A 207 8.33 -10.75 8.60
CA PRO A 207 9.03 -11.74 7.79
C PRO A 207 10.12 -11.05 6.98
N LYS A 208 11.27 -11.71 6.86
CA LYS A 208 12.45 -11.18 6.19
C LYS A 208 12.77 -12.00 4.96
N ALA A 209 13.18 -11.36 3.90
CA ALA A 209 13.57 -12.03 2.68
C ALA A 209 14.72 -11.31 1.96
N PHE A 210 15.60 -12.09 1.36
CA PHE A 210 16.54 -11.62 0.36
C PHE A 210 15.94 -11.76 -1.03
N VAL A 211 16.15 -10.76 -1.85
CA VAL A 211 15.87 -10.78 -3.30
C VAL A 211 17.20 -10.67 -4.02
N VAL A 212 17.75 -11.82 -4.40
CA VAL A 212 19.03 -11.91 -5.11
C VAL A 212 18.76 -11.78 -6.60
N VAL A 213 19.42 -10.81 -7.26
CA VAL A 213 19.32 -10.64 -8.70
C VAL A 213 20.72 -10.87 -9.29
N SER A 214 20.89 -11.96 -10.07
CA SER A 214 22.19 -12.39 -10.59
C SER A 214 22.03 -13.25 -11.83
N ASP A 215 23.09 -13.46 -12.58
CA ASP A 215 23.18 -14.47 -13.65
C ASP A 215 23.68 -15.85 -13.16
N GLY A 216 24.07 -15.93 -11.88
CA GLY A 216 24.40 -17.18 -11.20
C GLY A 216 25.83 -17.67 -11.35
N GLN A 217 26.65 -17.02 -12.13
CA GLN A 217 28.05 -17.42 -12.33
C GLN A 217 28.89 -17.08 -11.10
N ALA A 218 28.75 -17.83 -10.01
CA ALA A 218 29.56 -17.67 -8.82
C ALA A 218 30.92 -18.34 -9.00
N TRP A 219 31.98 -17.52 -9.04
CA TRP A 219 33.35 -17.99 -9.21
C TRP A 219 34.08 -18.19 -7.89
N SER A 220 33.52 -17.69 -6.78
CA SER A 220 34.13 -17.74 -5.45
C SER A 220 33.07 -17.83 -4.35
N GLY A 221 33.52 -18.33 -3.19
CA GLY A 221 32.72 -18.43 -1.99
C GLY A 221 32.03 -19.79 -1.78
N MET A 222 31.61 -20.02 -0.52
CA MET A 222 30.86 -21.21 -0.13
C MET A 222 29.39 -20.86 0.00
N VAL A 223 28.72 -20.70 -1.12
CA VAL A 223 27.30 -20.26 -1.21
C VAL A 223 26.38 -21.10 -0.31
N ALA A 224 26.64 -22.42 -0.18
CA ALA A 224 25.84 -23.30 0.65
C ALA A 224 25.86 -22.86 2.15
N ASN A 225 26.99 -22.40 2.65
CA ASN A 225 27.10 -21.93 4.04
C ASN A 225 26.33 -20.62 4.25
N ALA A 226 26.39 -19.69 3.31
CA ALA A 226 25.64 -18.46 3.37
C ALA A 226 24.11 -18.69 3.31
N VAL A 227 23.69 -19.61 2.44
CA VAL A 227 22.27 -20.03 2.35
C VAL A 227 21.80 -20.67 3.66
N ALA A 228 22.62 -21.54 4.26
CA ALA A 228 22.32 -22.16 5.55
C ALA A 228 22.24 -21.10 6.68
N ALA A 229 23.14 -20.12 6.70
CA ALA A 229 23.12 -19.01 7.64
C ALA A 229 21.85 -18.15 7.50
N ALA A 230 21.46 -17.78 6.27
CA ALA A 230 20.22 -17.05 6.03
C ALA A 230 18.99 -17.83 6.52
N ARG A 231 18.93 -19.13 6.24
CA ARG A 231 17.86 -20.00 6.70
C ARG A 231 17.80 -20.09 8.22
N ALA A 232 18.95 -20.22 8.89
CA ALA A 232 19.05 -20.24 10.35
C ALA A 232 18.58 -18.92 10.97
N ALA A 233 18.80 -17.79 10.28
CA ALA A 233 18.29 -16.47 10.67
C ALA A 233 16.79 -16.25 10.32
N GLY A 234 16.13 -17.25 9.75
CA GLY A 234 14.71 -17.12 9.34
C GLY A 234 14.48 -16.23 8.12
N VAL A 235 15.52 -15.97 7.33
CA VAL A 235 15.47 -15.14 6.12
C VAL A 235 15.33 -16.03 4.90
N ALA A 236 14.24 -15.85 4.14
CA ALA A 236 14.04 -16.58 2.90
C ALA A 236 14.82 -15.95 1.73
N ILE A 237 15.34 -16.77 0.81
CA ILE A 237 16.10 -16.28 -0.35
C ILE A 237 15.29 -16.50 -1.62
N TYR A 238 14.82 -15.43 -2.22
CA TYR A 238 14.22 -15.42 -3.56
C TYR A 238 15.28 -15.02 -4.57
N VAL A 239 15.32 -15.72 -5.69
CA VAL A 239 16.34 -15.48 -6.70
C VAL A 239 15.70 -15.11 -8.02
N VAL A 240 16.17 -14.04 -8.62
CA VAL A 240 15.75 -13.56 -9.94
C VAL A 240 16.93 -13.65 -10.89
N GLY A 241 16.85 -14.60 -11.81
CA GLY A 241 17.86 -14.84 -12.83
C GLY A 241 17.74 -13.84 -13.98
N VAL A 242 18.86 -13.30 -14.41
CA VAL A 242 18.98 -12.36 -15.51
C VAL A 242 20.00 -12.89 -16.55
N GLY A 243 19.57 -12.98 -17.79
CA GLY A 243 20.39 -13.50 -18.90
C GLY A 243 19.67 -14.58 -19.70
N THR A 244 20.39 -15.16 -20.66
CA THR A 244 19.88 -16.20 -21.55
C THR A 244 20.78 -17.45 -21.56
N ASP A 245 20.27 -18.57 -22.10
CA ASP A 245 21.08 -19.77 -22.37
C ASP A 245 22.12 -19.53 -23.46
N ALA A 246 21.78 -18.65 -24.40
CA ALA A 246 22.72 -18.27 -25.45
C ALA A 246 23.92 -17.49 -24.89
N GLY A 247 23.69 -16.74 -23.81
CA GLY A 247 24.72 -15.92 -23.19
C GLY A 247 25.31 -14.88 -24.11
N GLY A 248 26.51 -14.38 -23.73
CA GLY A 248 27.22 -13.38 -24.50
C GLY A 248 28.62 -13.13 -23.97
N TYR A 249 29.41 -12.42 -24.75
CA TYR A 249 30.73 -11.99 -24.31
C TYR A 249 30.63 -10.79 -23.39
N ILE A 250 31.46 -10.78 -22.34
CA ILE A 250 31.61 -9.63 -21.47
C ILE A 250 32.26 -8.52 -22.32
N PRO A 251 31.68 -7.29 -22.37
CA PRO A 251 32.20 -6.20 -23.18
C PRO A 251 33.63 -5.83 -22.78
N GLU A 252 34.44 -5.47 -23.77
CA GLU A 252 35.80 -4.94 -23.50
C GLU A 252 35.71 -3.59 -22.79
N ALA A 253 36.40 -3.47 -21.67
CA ALA A 253 36.62 -2.18 -21.00
C ALA A 253 38.09 -1.85 -21.02
N GLY A 254 38.45 -0.80 -21.76
CA GLY A 254 39.80 -0.22 -21.75
C GLY A 254 40.95 -1.17 -22.10
N ALA A 255 42.06 -1.07 -21.39
CA ALA A 255 43.29 -1.78 -21.67
C ALA A 255 43.33 -3.28 -21.38
N THR A 256 42.24 -3.87 -20.84
CA THR A 256 42.25 -5.24 -20.35
C THR A 256 41.76 -6.23 -21.42
N ARG A 257 42.60 -6.47 -22.39
CA ARG A 257 42.44 -7.48 -23.47
C ARG A 257 42.02 -8.89 -23.01
N ARG A 258 42.06 -9.20 -21.72
CA ARG A 258 41.71 -10.52 -21.17
C ARG A 258 40.20 -10.77 -21.06
N LEU A 259 39.39 -9.73 -20.90
CA LEU A 259 37.94 -9.83 -20.71
C LEU A 259 37.19 -10.13 -21.98
N SER A 260 37.67 -9.72 -23.12
CA SER A 260 37.01 -9.92 -24.42
C SER A 260 36.78 -11.38 -24.80
N ARG A 261 37.39 -12.32 -24.09
CA ARG A 261 37.23 -13.77 -24.32
C ARG A 261 36.37 -14.48 -23.28
N LEU A 262 35.94 -13.77 -22.23
CA LEU A 262 35.08 -14.39 -21.23
C LEU A 262 33.62 -14.39 -21.72
N TYR A 263 33.06 -15.57 -21.70
CA TYR A 263 31.69 -15.81 -22.14
C TYR A 263 30.81 -16.13 -20.92
N ALA A 264 29.71 -15.41 -20.75
CA ALA A 264 28.82 -15.58 -19.63
C ALA A 264 27.44 -16.08 -20.09
N VAL A 265 26.96 -17.11 -19.42
CA VAL A 265 25.61 -17.69 -19.61
C VAL A 265 24.81 -17.58 -18.31
N LEU A 266 23.50 -17.67 -18.39
CA LEU A 266 22.67 -17.75 -17.19
C LEU A 266 22.79 -19.14 -16.56
N ASP A 267 23.32 -19.23 -15.33
CA ASP A 267 23.42 -20.47 -14.56
C ASP A 267 22.16 -20.73 -13.74
N ARG A 268 21.16 -21.27 -14.39
CA ARG A 268 19.87 -21.57 -13.76
C ARG A 268 19.95 -22.63 -12.67
N GLU A 269 20.84 -23.59 -12.83
CA GLU A 269 20.94 -24.69 -11.89
C GLU A 269 21.42 -24.23 -10.52
N SER A 270 22.50 -23.44 -10.50
CA SER A 270 23.03 -22.85 -9.28
C SER A 270 22.02 -21.89 -8.65
N LEU A 271 21.36 -21.02 -9.43
CA LEU A 271 20.35 -20.08 -8.92
C LEU A 271 19.13 -20.78 -8.33
N ARG A 272 18.67 -21.87 -8.96
CA ARG A 272 17.58 -22.68 -8.41
C ARG A 272 17.98 -23.43 -7.14
N ALA A 273 19.22 -23.88 -7.04
CA ALA A 273 19.75 -24.52 -5.85
C ALA A 273 19.78 -23.53 -4.67
N ILE A 274 20.23 -22.29 -4.90
CA ILE A 274 20.25 -21.21 -3.91
C ILE A 274 18.83 -20.90 -3.42
N ALA A 275 17.88 -20.70 -4.33
CA ALA A 275 16.50 -20.39 -3.99
C ALA A 275 15.86 -21.51 -3.15
N ARG A 276 16.00 -22.77 -3.59
CA ARG A 276 15.48 -23.95 -2.86
C ARG A 276 16.12 -24.11 -1.48
N GLY A 277 17.44 -23.99 -1.42
CA GLY A 277 18.19 -24.07 -0.15
C GLY A 277 17.78 -22.96 0.83
N GLY A 278 17.55 -21.74 0.33
CA GLY A 278 17.08 -20.60 1.10
C GLY A 278 15.58 -20.59 1.39
N GLY A 279 14.85 -21.63 0.97
CA GLY A 279 13.40 -21.74 1.21
C GLY A 279 12.55 -20.75 0.46
N GLY A 280 13.04 -20.13 -0.61
CA GLY A 280 12.31 -19.25 -1.52
C GLY A 280 12.05 -19.89 -2.88
N GLU A 281 11.85 -19.04 -3.88
CA GLU A 281 11.57 -19.41 -5.27
C GLU A 281 12.56 -18.74 -6.22
N TYR A 282 12.79 -19.43 -7.38
CA TYR A 282 13.55 -18.90 -8.50
C TYR A 282 12.62 -18.38 -9.58
N PHE A 283 12.90 -17.19 -10.07
CA PHE A 283 12.23 -16.54 -11.19
C PHE A 283 13.26 -16.17 -12.26
N GLU A 284 12.78 -15.99 -13.48
CA GLU A 284 13.64 -15.59 -14.59
C GLU A 284 13.01 -14.39 -15.30
N LEU A 285 13.80 -13.33 -15.46
CA LEU A 285 13.36 -12.15 -16.21
C LEU A 285 13.10 -12.54 -17.67
N ASP A 286 12.20 -11.81 -18.31
CA ASP A 286 11.77 -12.00 -19.71
C ASP A 286 10.96 -13.29 -19.99
N ARG A 287 10.79 -14.18 -19.00
CA ARG A 287 9.83 -15.30 -19.07
C ARG A 287 8.49 -15.01 -18.41
N ILE A 288 8.51 -14.20 -17.39
CA ILE A 288 7.33 -13.80 -16.62
C ILE A 288 7.34 -12.28 -16.52
N PRO A 289 6.18 -11.59 -16.59
CA PRO A 289 6.10 -10.15 -16.38
C PRO A 289 6.71 -9.74 -15.04
N ASP A 290 7.50 -8.67 -15.02
CA ASP A 290 8.22 -8.19 -13.83
C ASP A 290 7.29 -7.97 -12.63
N ARG A 291 6.08 -7.43 -12.88
CA ARG A 291 5.08 -7.18 -11.85
C ARG A 291 4.55 -8.46 -11.22
N ASP A 292 4.44 -9.53 -12.00
CA ASP A 292 3.99 -10.83 -11.50
C ASP A 292 5.07 -11.47 -10.63
N ILE A 293 6.35 -11.36 -11.02
CA ILE A 293 7.48 -11.81 -10.21
C ILE A 293 7.48 -11.05 -8.87
N ALA A 294 7.43 -9.72 -8.91
CA ALA A 294 7.39 -8.87 -7.73
C ALA A 294 6.22 -9.24 -6.79
N SER A 295 5.01 -9.35 -7.36
CA SER A 295 3.80 -9.69 -6.60
C SER A 295 3.87 -11.08 -5.96
N ARG A 296 4.43 -12.08 -6.65
CA ARG A 296 4.62 -13.44 -6.12
C ARG A 296 5.62 -13.45 -4.97
N ILE A 297 6.76 -12.79 -5.12
CA ILE A 297 7.76 -12.66 -4.04
C ILE A 297 7.12 -12.01 -2.81
N ILE A 298 6.53 -10.82 -2.97
CA ILE A 298 5.95 -10.06 -1.86
C ILE A 298 4.84 -10.85 -1.17
N SER A 299 3.91 -11.43 -1.92
CA SER A 299 2.80 -12.22 -1.36
C SER A 299 3.29 -13.50 -0.65
N SER A 300 4.31 -14.16 -1.19
CA SER A 300 4.92 -15.36 -0.59
C SER A 300 5.61 -15.03 0.73
N VAL A 301 6.33 -13.91 0.81
CA VAL A 301 6.97 -13.47 2.05
C VAL A 301 5.91 -13.09 3.09
N ARG A 302 4.90 -12.33 2.71
CA ARG A 302 3.82 -11.92 3.64
C ARG A 302 3.04 -13.11 4.20
N ARG A 303 2.84 -14.18 3.42
CA ARG A 303 2.20 -15.42 3.93
C ARG A 303 3.00 -16.12 5.03
N ARG A 304 4.29 -15.83 5.17
CA ARG A 304 5.15 -16.35 6.25
C ARG A 304 5.09 -15.51 7.51
N ALA A 305 4.43 -14.35 7.46
CA ALA A 305 4.23 -13.54 8.65
C ALA A 305 3.46 -14.37 9.70
N PRO A 306 3.89 -14.36 10.96
CA PRO A 306 3.03 -14.81 12.03
C PRO A 306 1.73 -14.02 11.96
N ALA A 307 0.62 -14.64 12.36
CA ALA A 307 -0.69 -13.96 12.35
C ALA A 307 -0.51 -12.57 13.00
N ALA A 308 -0.65 -11.53 12.19
CA ALA A 308 -0.51 -10.17 12.69
C ALA A 308 -1.58 -9.95 13.75
N PRO A 309 -1.27 -9.29 14.88
CA PRO A 309 -2.30 -8.92 15.84
C PRO A 309 -3.39 -8.14 15.09
N LEU A 310 -4.63 -8.43 15.44
CA LEU A 310 -5.78 -7.75 14.86
C LEU A 310 -5.59 -6.23 15.09
N GLU A 311 -5.41 -5.49 14.02
CA GLU A 311 -5.38 -4.03 14.10
C GLU A 311 -6.81 -3.51 14.17
N GLU A 312 -7.11 -2.78 15.23
CA GLU A 312 -8.36 -2.02 15.32
C GLU A 312 -8.36 -0.91 14.27
N ARG A 313 -9.02 -1.15 13.17
CA ARG A 313 -9.24 -0.12 12.15
C ARG A 313 -10.54 0.60 12.43
N ARG A 314 -10.48 1.92 12.55
CA ARG A 314 -11.66 2.77 12.66
C ARG A 314 -12.19 3.08 11.27
N GLU A 315 -13.38 2.60 10.94
CA GLU A 315 -14.07 2.95 9.71
C GLU A 315 -15.06 4.08 10.00
N GLU A 316 -14.82 5.26 9.44
CA GLU A 316 -15.67 6.42 9.64
C GLU A 316 -16.95 6.30 8.81
N LEU A 317 -18.10 6.51 9.46
CA LEU A 317 -19.41 6.37 8.84
C LEU A 317 -20.09 7.72 8.53
N TYR A 318 -19.44 8.86 8.79
CA TYR A 318 -20.04 10.21 8.69
C TYR A 318 -20.64 10.48 7.30
N TRP A 319 -20.00 10.00 6.23
CA TRP A 319 -20.48 10.19 4.88
C TRP A 319 -21.85 9.54 4.61
N ARG A 320 -22.16 8.41 5.28
CA ARG A 320 -23.47 7.73 5.18
C ARG A 320 -24.56 8.61 5.76
N PHE A 321 -24.30 9.29 6.85
CA PHE A 321 -25.24 10.21 7.46
C PHE A 321 -25.43 11.48 6.63
N LEU A 322 -24.36 12.00 6.00
CA LEU A 322 -24.46 13.12 5.06
C LEU A 322 -25.26 12.74 3.80
N ALA A 323 -25.01 11.56 3.25
CA ALA A 323 -25.77 11.05 2.11
C ALA A 323 -27.27 10.88 2.46
N ALA A 324 -27.57 10.35 3.64
CA ALA A 324 -28.94 10.24 4.12
C ALA A 324 -29.59 11.62 4.32
N ALA A 325 -28.87 12.60 4.85
CA ALA A 325 -29.39 13.97 5.00
C ALA A 325 -29.70 14.61 3.63
N ALA A 326 -28.85 14.43 2.64
CA ALA A 326 -29.06 14.91 1.28
C ALA A 326 -30.30 14.24 0.62
N LEU A 327 -30.46 12.93 0.79
CA LEU A 327 -31.61 12.18 0.30
C LEU A 327 -32.94 12.66 0.95
N VAL A 328 -32.90 13.01 2.22
CA VAL A 328 -34.07 13.54 2.94
C VAL A 328 -34.43 14.94 2.47
N LEU A 329 -33.46 15.79 2.20
CA LEU A 329 -33.70 17.17 1.72
C LEU A 329 -34.18 17.24 0.28
N TRP A 330 -33.79 16.31 -0.58
CA TRP A 330 -34.16 16.30 -2.01
C TRP A 330 -35.67 16.35 -2.26
N PRO A 331 -36.51 15.45 -1.70
CA PRO A 331 -37.95 15.55 -1.86
C PRO A 331 -38.53 16.79 -1.17
N GLY A 332 -37.96 17.26 -0.07
CA GLY A 332 -38.35 18.51 0.60
C GLY A 332 -38.25 19.73 -0.32
N THR A 333 -37.17 19.85 -1.07
CA THR A 333 -36.97 20.95 -2.03
C THR A 333 -37.93 20.86 -3.22
N LEU A 334 -38.27 19.66 -3.69
CA LEU A 334 -39.23 19.47 -4.75
C LEU A 334 -40.66 19.86 -4.31
N VAL A 335 -41.04 19.56 -3.08
CA VAL A 335 -42.33 19.98 -2.49
C VAL A 335 -42.36 21.51 -2.36
N LEU A 336 -41.31 22.13 -1.90
CA LEU A 336 -41.19 23.58 -1.81
C LEU A 336 -41.27 24.23 -3.19
N ALA A 337 -40.55 23.71 -4.18
CA ALA A 337 -40.63 24.18 -5.56
C ALA A 337 -42.04 24.05 -6.15
N ALA A 338 -42.73 22.94 -5.92
CA ALA A 338 -44.09 22.75 -6.38
C ALA A 338 -45.09 23.71 -5.72
N VAL A 339 -44.90 24.06 -4.44
CA VAL A 339 -45.70 25.05 -3.72
C VAL A 339 -45.44 26.47 -4.22
N LEU A 340 -44.19 26.81 -4.49
CA LEU A 340 -43.82 28.16 -4.96
C LEU A 340 -44.12 28.40 -6.46
N TYR A 341 -44.09 27.35 -7.27
CA TYR A 341 -44.26 27.46 -8.72
C TYR A 341 -45.70 27.15 -9.19
N ASN A 342 -46.67 27.03 -8.25
CA ASN A 342 -48.05 26.84 -8.66
C ASN A 342 -48.65 28.19 -9.10
N PRO A 343 -48.82 28.45 -10.45
CA PRO A 343 -49.27 29.74 -10.97
C PRO A 343 -50.79 30.00 -10.80
N ARG A 344 -51.47 29.19 -9.99
CA ARG A 344 -52.92 29.28 -9.71
C ARG A 344 -53.24 29.75 -8.29
N ARG A 345 -52.40 30.61 -7.73
CA ARG A 345 -52.70 31.38 -6.54
C ARG A 345 -52.76 32.85 -6.81
#